data_8cf28790546fda6a929cebc00d67c956
#
_entry.id   8cf28790546fda6a929cebc00d67c956
#
_cell.length_a   1.000
_cell.length_b   1.000
_cell.length_c   1.000
_cell.angle_alpha   90.00
_cell.angle_beta   90.00
_cell.angle_gamma   90.00
#
_symmetry.space_group_name_H-M   'P 1'
#
loop_
_entity.id
_entity.type
_entity.pdbx_description
1 polymer ?
#
loop_
_entity_poly.entity_id
_entity_poly.type
_entity_poly.pdbx_seq_one_letter_code
_entity_poly.pdbx_strand_id
1 'polypeptide(L)'
;MKKILIALSLILSLTMVSAQPRNAEAAQKAVSKAEAAAADAKKAAKPATWIALAKAYTEAYDLPSKNILTGTPQQEVKLFLKEQQILSTSEKKGAEATYSVDSYADKDLYYNDGGILEFFLVTKPAVEGDLLGKAIEALEKAKAVDPKDSKAKEITEMMDAIHGKLSNEALSEYLAGNFDKAADLFKKTSECAQNPLLGKTDSTNTYYTALVSNMAGKKEQALDFYKKCIDMGFYQGGFVFSNMAEVYKSMGDKDACKAILEEGFVKFPENSNILIGLINHYIDNQEDTGKLFELLHSAQELDPKNASLFYVEGNVYKQLGDVENAAKMYTKSSEVDPNYVFGPLGLGILYYDKAIDIQTKASEELDDNKYYALVKELDETLEKAIDPFEAAFAKTQDKELQGAVAEYLKNIYFRLRDKNPEYEALSKKYEAFLKGE
;
A
#
# COMPACT_ATOMS: atom_id res chain seq x y z
N MET A 1 4.27 -1.17 -8.72
CA MET A 1 3.43 -1.14 -7.50
C MET A 1 4.20 -1.86 -6.40
N LYS A 2 4.67 -1.13 -5.38
CA LYS A 2 5.41 -1.72 -4.26
C LYS A 2 4.45 -2.61 -3.48
N LYS A 3 4.85 -3.87 -3.25
CA LYS A 3 4.13 -4.80 -2.37
C LYS A 3 3.87 -4.10 -1.03
N ILE A 4 2.61 -3.95 -0.67
CA ILE A 4 2.22 -3.44 0.65
C ILE A 4 2.52 -4.57 1.62
N LEU A 5 3.71 -4.54 2.24
CA LEU A 5 4.05 -5.45 3.33
C LEU A 5 3.23 -5.02 4.55
N ILE A 6 2.08 -5.64 4.71
CA ILE A 6 1.27 -5.52 5.91
C ILE A 6 1.90 -6.39 6.99
N ALA A 7 2.75 -5.80 7.81
CA ALA A 7 3.15 -6.41 9.08
C ALA A 7 1.99 -6.28 10.07
N LEU A 8 0.95 -7.08 9.89
CA LEU A 8 -0.05 -7.29 10.94
C LEU A 8 0.54 -8.26 11.96
N SER A 9 0.91 -7.74 13.13
CA SER A 9 1.25 -8.55 14.28
C SER A 9 0.05 -9.44 14.62
N LEU A 10 0.23 -10.77 14.51
CA LEU A 10 -0.70 -11.74 15.04
C LEU A 10 -0.87 -11.48 16.53
N ILE A 11 -1.99 -10.89 16.92
CA ILE A 11 -2.41 -10.85 18.33
C ILE A 11 -2.93 -12.26 18.65
N LEU A 12 -2.06 -13.08 19.25
CA LEU A 12 -2.51 -14.31 19.93
C LEU A 12 -3.42 -13.88 21.07
N SER A 13 -4.73 -13.89 20.84
CA SER A 13 -5.70 -13.77 21.92
C SER A 13 -5.65 -15.05 22.77
N LEU A 14 -5.12 -14.93 23.98
CA LEU A 14 -5.30 -15.95 25.01
C LEU A 14 -6.80 -16.08 25.28
N THR A 15 -7.43 -17.07 24.66
CA THR A 15 -8.83 -17.42 24.92
C THR A 15 -8.91 -18.04 26.31
N MET A 16 -9.62 -17.40 27.21
CA MET A 16 -10.05 -18.04 28.43
C MET A 16 -10.89 -19.28 28.08
N VAL A 17 -10.56 -20.41 28.64
CA VAL A 17 -11.21 -21.71 28.39
C VAL A 17 -12.62 -21.69 28.94
N SER A 18 -13.58 -21.15 28.18
CA SER A 18 -14.98 -21.51 28.27
C SER A 18 -15.24 -22.69 27.34
N ALA A 19 -16.21 -23.57 27.68
CA ALA A 19 -16.53 -24.70 26.82
C ALA A 19 -17.12 -24.18 25.49
N GLN A 20 -16.25 -24.00 24.49
CA GLN A 20 -16.64 -23.53 23.15
C GLN A 20 -17.63 -24.51 22.49
N PRO A 21 -18.59 -24.02 21.69
CA PRO A 21 -19.52 -24.86 20.96
C PRO A 21 -18.76 -25.87 20.08
N ARG A 22 -19.27 -27.10 19.99
CA ARG A 22 -18.63 -28.16 19.21
C ARG A 22 -19.05 -28.19 17.75
N ASN A 23 -20.21 -27.64 17.44
CA ASN A 23 -20.79 -27.57 16.09
C ASN A 23 -21.77 -26.40 15.97
N ALA A 24 -22.24 -26.14 14.76
CA ALA A 24 -23.15 -25.04 14.45
C ALA A 24 -24.48 -25.09 15.22
N GLU A 25 -25.04 -26.28 15.44
CA GLU A 25 -26.28 -26.45 16.24
C GLU A 25 -26.05 -26.04 17.71
N ALA A 26 -24.94 -26.46 18.30
CA ALA A 26 -24.56 -26.06 19.66
C ALA A 26 -24.30 -24.54 19.75
N ALA A 27 -23.69 -23.94 18.74
CA ALA A 27 -23.48 -22.49 18.65
C ALA A 27 -24.82 -21.74 18.57
N GLN A 28 -25.71 -22.16 17.69
CA GLN A 28 -27.06 -21.58 17.57
C GLN A 28 -27.83 -21.66 18.88
N LYS A 29 -27.79 -22.82 19.58
CA LYS A 29 -28.45 -22.99 20.87
C LYS A 29 -27.84 -22.10 21.96
N ALA A 30 -26.52 -21.94 21.97
CA ALA A 30 -25.82 -21.04 22.90
C ALA A 30 -26.22 -19.58 22.69
N VAL A 31 -26.22 -19.12 21.43
CA VAL A 31 -26.65 -17.77 21.05
C VAL A 31 -28.11 -17.54 21.45
N SER A 32 -29.03 -18.42 21.05
CA SER A 32 -30.45 -18.26 21.38
C SER A 32 -30.73 -18.27 22.91
N LYS A 33 -29.97 -19.05 23.69
CA LYS A 33 -30.04 -19.04 25.14
C LYS A 33 -29.57 -17.71 25.73
N ALA A 34 -28.49 -17.14 25.19
CA ALA A 34 -27.93 -15.87 25.65
C ALA A 34 -28.85 -14.71 25.27
N GLU A 35 -29.43 -14.72 24.06
CA GLU A 35 -30.43 -13.74 23.62
C GLU A 35 -31.68 -13.78 24.51
N ALA A 36 -32.19 -14.96 24.84
CA ALA A 36 -33.32 -15.11 25.76
C ALA A 36 -32.99 -14.60 27.19
N ALA A 37 -31.76 -14.78 27.64
CA ALA A 37 -31.31 -14.21 28.91
C ALA A 37 -31.25 -12.66 28.86
N ALA A 38 -30.80 -12.09 27.74
CA ALA A 38 -30.72 -10.65 27.54
C ALA A 38 -32.12 -10.00 27.36
N ALA A 39 -33.12 -10.76 26.93
CA ALA A 39 -34.53 -10.33 26.84
C ALA A 39 -35.26 -10.34 28.20
N ASP A 40 -34.73 -11.05 29.22
CA ASP A 40 -35.31 -11.07 30.54
C ASP A 40 -34.95 -9.79 31.31
N ALA A 41 -35.90 -8.99 31.69
CA ALA A 41 -35.69 -7.66 32.31
C ALA A 41 -34.82 -7.71 33.59
N LYS A 42 -34.91 -8.77 34.41
CA LYS A 42 -34.08 -8.92 35.64
C LYS A 42 -32.64 -9.27 35.33
N LYS A 43 -32.44 -10.07 34.29
CA LYS A 43 -31.09 -10.46 33.84
C LYS A 43 -30.44 -9.35 33.03
N ALA A 44 -31.19 -8.65 32.15
CA ALA A 44 -30.71 -7.53 31.37
C ALA A 44 -30.16 -6.36 32.18
N ALA A 45 -30.58 -6.21 33.44
CA ALA A 45 -30.03 -5.25 34.38
C ALA A 45 -28.60 -5.56 34.86
N LYS A 46 -28.02 -6.72 34.47
CA LYS A 46 -26.69 -7.18 34.92
C LYS A 46 -25.69 -7.10 33.75
N PRO A 47 -24.54 -6.43 33.90
CA PRO A 47 -23.50 -6.39 32.86
C PRO A 47 -23.07 -7.79 32.39
N ALA A 48 -22.96 -8.75 33.32
CA ALA A 48 -22.54 -10.10 32.99
C ALA A 48 -23.47 -10.83 32.01
N THR A 49 -24.76 -10.48 31.93
CA THR A 49 -25.70 -11.03 30.95
C THR A 49 -25.35 -10.61 29.53
N TRP A 50 -25.05 -9.34 29.32
CA TRP A 50 -24.66 -8.79 28.03
C TRP A 50 -23.27 -9.24 27.59
N ILE A 51 -22.32 -9.36 28.55
CA ILE A 51 -21.00 -9.93 28.30
C ILE A 51 -21.10 -11.40 27.85
N ALA A 52 -21.99 -12.18 28.50
CA ALA A 52 -22.22 -13.58 28.09
C ALA A 52 -22.86 -13.65 26.69
N LEU A 53 -23.72 -12.70 26.32
CA LEU A 53 -24.26 -12.60 24.96
C LEU A 53 -23.18 -12.27 23.94
N ALA A 54 -22.32 -11.28 24.21
CA ALA A 54 -21.20 -10.94 23.35
C ALA A 54 -20.24 -12.12 23.16
N LYS A 55 -19.94 -12.89 24.23
CA LYS A 55 -19.15 -14.13 24.15
C LYS A 55 -19.82 -15.18 23.28
N ALA A 56 -21.12 -15.39 23.40
CA ALA A 56 -21.83 -16.36 22.57
C ALA A 56 -21.76 -15.99 21.07
N TYR A 57 -21.87 -14.71 20.74
CA TYR A 57 -21.71 -14.25 19.35
C TYR A 57 -20.28 -14.43 18.82
N THR A 58 -19.26 -14.05 19.63
CA THR A 58 -17.85 -14.21 19.20
C THR A 58 -17.42 -15.68 19.10
N GLU A 59 -17.88 -16.55 20.00
CA GLU A 59 -17.63 -17.99 19.93
C GLU A 59 -18.30 -18.65 18.70
N ALA A 60 -19.49 -18.20 18.35
CA ALA A 60 -20.19 -18.64 17.14
C ALA A 60 -19.48 -18.15 15.86
N TYR A 61 -18.95 -16.93 15.86
CA TYR A 61 -18.15 -16.38 14.77
C TYR A 61 -16.85 -17.17 14.57
N ASP A 62 -16.15 -17.53 15.65
CA ASP A 62 -14.87 -18.24 15.59
C ASP A 62 -14.99 -19.72 15.18
N LEU A 63 -16.18 -20.32 15.27
CA LEU A 63 -16.33 -21.76 15.14
C LEU A 63 -15.85 -22.32 13.78
N PRO A 64 -16.16 -21.71 12.60
CA PRO A 64 -15.69 -22.22 11.30
C PRO A 64 -14.17 -22.20 11.15
N SER A 65 -13.49 -21.23 11.78
CA SER A 65 -12.04 -21.04 11.71
C SER A 65 -11.26 -21.69 12.86
N LYS A 66 -11.96 -22.45 13.71
CA LYS A 66 -11.33 -23.11 14.86
C LYS A 66 -10.19 -24.02 14.43
N ASN A 67 -9.04 -23.91 15.10
CA ASN A 67 -7.80 -24.63 14.82
C ASN A 67 -7.13 -24.26 13.47
N ILE A 68 -7.51 -23.17 12.84
CA ILE A 68 -6.86 -22.65 11.65
C ILE A 68 -5.93 -21.52 12.08
N LEU A 69 -4.64 -21.64 11.75
CA LEU A 69 -3.62 -20.63 12.00
C LEU A 69 -2.95 -20.26 10.67
N THR A 70 -2.95 -18.97 10.33
CA THR A 70 -2.18 -18.44 9.20
C THR A 70 -0.69 -18.67 9.45
N GLY A 71 0.10 -18.84 8.38
CA GLY A 71 1.50 -19.24 8.49
C GLY A 71 1.73 -20.74 8.59
N THR A 72 0.67 -21.56 8.67
CA THR A 72 0.79 -23.02 8.78
C THR A 72 0.94 -23.67 7.40
N PRO A 73 1.87 -24.64 7.21
CA PRO A 73 1.97 -25.43 5.99
C PRO A 73 0.69 -26.20 5.67
N GLN A 74 0.31 -26.31 4.41
CA GLN A 74 -0.91 -26.98 3.93
C GLN A 74 -1.06 -28.40 4.46
N GLN A 75 0.04 -29.15 4.55
CA GLN A 75 0.00 -30.53 5.06
C GLN A 75 -0.40 -30.60 6.54
N GLU A 76 0.06 -29.65 7.35
CA GLU A 76 -0.32 -29.56 8.77
C GLU A 76 -1.76 -29.10 8.93
N VAL A 77 -2.22 -28.15 8.11
CA VAL A 77 -3.63 -27.73 8.09
C VAL A 77 -4.53 -28.93 7.77
N LYS A 78 -4.18 -29.74 6.78
CA LYS A 78 -4.93 -30.98 6.45
C LYS A 78 -4.96 -31.98 7.61
N LEU A 79 -3.90 -32.04 8.40
CA LEU A 79 -3.88 -32.90 9.60
C LEU A 79 -4.82 -32.36 10.69
N PHE A 80 -4.86 -31.05 10.91
CA PHE A 80 -5.79 -30.43 11.88
C PHE A 80 -7.25 -30.56 11.45
N LEU A 81 -7.52 -30.53 10.14
CA LEU A 81 -8.86 -30.62 9.55
C LEU A 81 -9.20 -32.04 9.01
N LYS A 82 -8.51 -33.08 9.49
CA LYS A 82 -8.65 -34.47 9.00
C LYS A 82 -10.08 -35.04 8.99
N GLU A 83 -10.96 -34.47 9.83
CA GLU A 83 -12.38 -34.87 9.91
C GLU A 83 -13.26 -34.09 8.93
N GLN A 84 -12.69 -33.11 8.19
CA GLN A 84 -13.38 -32.31 7.21
C GLN A 84 -12.90 -32.67 5.80
N GLN A 85 -13.83 -32.75 4.84
CA GLN A 85 -13.51 -33.10 3.48
C GLN A 85 -13.20 -31.86 2.65
N ILE A 86 -12.10 -31.86 1.90
CA ILE A 86 -11.85 -30.91 0.83
C ILE A 86 -12.83 -31.22 -0.31
N LEU A 87 -13.66 -30.24 -0.66
CA LEU A 87 -14.66 -30.35 -1.73
C LEU A 87 -14.03 -30.08 -3.10
N SER A 88 -13.11 -29.13 -3.16
CA SER A 88 -12.35 -28.81 -4.40
C SER A 88 -11.04 -28.12 -4.05
N THR A 89 -10.08 -28.24 -4.98
CA THR A 89 -8.85 -27.44 -4.99
C THR A 89 -8.82 -26.68 -6.32
N SER A 90 -8.51 -25.38 -6.28
CA SER A 90 -8.49 -24.49 -7.44
C SER A 90 -7.42 -23.39 -7.27
N GLU A 91 -7.09 -22.71 -8.36
CA GLU A 91 -6.32 -21.48 -8.31
C GLU A 91 -7.26 -20.28 -8.38
N LYS A 92 -7.07 -19.28 -7.50
CA LYS A 92 -7.82 -18.02 -7.53
C LYS A 92 -6.87 -16.83 -7.54
N LYS A 93 -7.12 -15.90 -8.44
CA LYS A 93 -6.41 -14.62 -8.48
C LYS A 93 -6.97 -13.70 -7.39
N GLY A 94 -6.13 -13.29 -6.47
CA GLY A 94 -6.46 -12.26 -5.47
C GLY A 94 -5.97 -10.87 -5.86
N ALA A 95 -5.94 -9.97 -4.88
CA ALA A 95 -5.52 -8.57 -5.08
C ALA A 95 -4.02 -8.45 -5.44
N GLU A 96 -3.17 -9.26 -4.82
CA GLU A 96 -1.71 -9.13 -4.92
C GLU A 96 -1.03 -10.37 -5.53
N ALA A 97 -1.67 -11.53 -5.46
CA ALA A 97 -1.11 -12.81 -5.90
C ALA A 97 -2.19 -13.76 -6.42
N THR A 98 -1.76 -14.87 -7.01
CA THR A 98 -2.60 -16.04 -7.29
C THR A 98 -2.37 -17.05 -6.15
N TYR A 99 -3.44 -17.63 -5.64
CA TYR A 99 -3.43 -18.54 -4.50
C TYR A 99 -3.94 -19.93 -4.91
N SER A 100 -3.34 -20.98 -4.36
CA SER A 100 -3.95 -22.30 -4.34
C SER A 100 -5.02 -22.32 -3.23
N VAL A 101 -6.23 -22.78 -3.56
CA VAL A 101 -7.38 -22.70 -2.66
C VAL A 101 -7.98 -24.07 -2.44
N ASP A 102 -7.95 -24.55 -1.17
CA ASP A 102 -8.72 -25.72 -0.73
C ASP A 102 -10.08 -25.25 -0.18
N SER A 103 -11.16 -25.66 -0.84
CA SER A 103 -12.54 -25.33 -0.44
C SER A 103 -13.12 -26.45 0.42
N TYR A 104 -13.64 -26.07 1.58
CA TYR A 104 -14.38 -26.93 2.52
C TYR A 104 -15.87 -26.55 2.51
N ALA A 105 -16.69 -27.25 3.27
CA ALA A 105 -18.14 -27.01 3.33
C ALA A 105 -18.54 -25.63 3.91
N ASP A 106 -17.66 -25.01 4.66
CA ASP A 106 -17.91 -23.76 5.40
C ASP A 106 -16.83 -22.70 5.26
N LYS A 107 -15.74 -23.00 4.52
CA LYS A 107 -14.59 -22.10 4.35
C LYS A 107 -13.75 -22.41 3.13
N ASP A 108 -13.02 -21.40 2.65
CA ASP A 108 -11.96 -21.50 1.67
C ASP A 108 -10.61 -21.12 2.32
N LEU A 109 -9.59 -21.93 2.10
CA LEU A 109 -8.25 -21.75 2.64
C LEU A 109 -7.30 -21.38 1.51
N TYR A 110 -6.60 -20.24 1.61
CA TYR A 110 -5.77 -19.67 0.56
C TYR A 110 -4.28 -19.85 0.90
N TYR A 111 -3.56 -20.55 0.03
CA TYR A 111 -2.14 -20.85 0.17
C TYR A 111 -1.31 -20.14 -0.86
N ASN A 112 -0.15 -19.61 -0.44
CA ASN A 112 0.83 -19.06 -1.36
C ASN A 112 1.61 -20.13 -2.14
N ASP A 113 2.50 -19.71 -3.04
CA ASP A 113 3.33 -20.61 -3.88
C ASP A 113 4.21 -21.56 -3.06
N GLY A 114 4.54 -21.21 -1.81
CA GLY A 114 5.26 -22.07 -0.87
C GLY A 114 4.37 -23.08 -0.13
N GLY A 115 3.06 -23.12 -0.42
CA GLY A 115 2.10 -23.98 0.28
C GLY A 115 1.84 -23.58 1.73
N ILE A 116 2.06 -22.30 2.07
CA ILE A 116 1.78 -21.75 3.40
C ILE A 116 0.41 -21.06 3.39
N LEU A 117 -0.42 -21.34 4.40
CA LEU A 117 -1.72 -20.70 4.55
C LEU A 117 -1.54 -19.21 4.85
N GLU A 118 -1.94 -18.34 3.92
CA GLU A 118 -1.87 -16.90 4.12
C GLU A 118 -3.12 -16.32 4.77
N PHE A 119 -4.29 -16.77 4.32
CA PHE A 119 -5.58 -16.35 4.89
C PHE A 119 -6.67 -17.38 4.59
N PHE A 120 -7.83 -17.16 5.15
CA PHE A 120 -9.02 -17.97 4.87
C PHE A 120 -10.28 -17.09 4.80
N LEU A 121 -11.30 -17.58 4.11
CA LEU A 121 -12.61 -16.97 4.09
C LEU A 121 -13.64 -17.97 4.63
N VAL A 122 -14.49 -17.52 5.54
CA VAL A 122 -15.65 -18.28 5.99
C VAL A 122 -16.76 -18.12 4.95
N THR A 123 -17.11 -19.19 4.28
CA THR A 123 -18.15 -19.21 3.23
C THR A 123 -19.55 -19.53 3.78
N LYS A 124 -19.59 -20.20 4.94
CA LYS A 124 -20.83 -20.51 5.65
C LYS A 124 -20.61 -20.32 7.17
N PRO A 125 -21.18 -19.26 7.76
CA PRO A 125 -21.07 -19.02 9.19
C PRO A 125 -21.81 -20.10 10.00
N ALA A 126 -21.38 -20.33 11.23
CA ALA A 126 -22.07 -21.26 12.14
C ALA A 126 -23.45 -20.77 12.60
N VAL A 127 -23.59 -19.45 12.67
CA VAL A 127 -24.85 -18.74 12.98
C VAL A 127 -24.93 -17.55 12.03
N GLU A 128 -26.08 -17.37 11.39
CA GLU A 128 -26.28 -16.30 10.40
C GLU A 128 -26.35 -14.91 11.05
N GLY A 129 -25.85 -13.91 10.31
CA GLY A 129 -25.94 -12.50 10.65
C GLY A 129 -24.60 -11.86 11.03
N ASP A 130 -24.65 -10.57 11.34
CA ASP A 130 -23.51 -9.76 11.76
C ASP A 130 -23.17 -10.05 13.24
N LEU A 131 -22.48 -11.16 13.50
CA LEU A 131 -22.20 -11.62 14.87
C LEU A 131 -21.26 -10.66 15.62
N LEU A 132 -20.24 -10.09 14.94
CA LEU A 132 -19.32 -9.15 15.56
C LEU A 132 -20.01 -7.81 15.86
N GLY A 133 -20.85 -7.31 14.96
CA GLY A 133 -21.65 -6.12 15.21
C GLY A 133 -22.59 -6.31 16.40
N LYS A 134 -23.33 -7.44 16.47
CA LYS A 134 -24.18 -7.79 17.60
C LYS A 134 -23.39 -7.93 18.91
N ALA A 135 -22.16 -8.43 18.86
CA ALA A 135 -21.28 -8.51 20.02
C ALA A 135 -20.88 -7.12 20.54
N ILE A 136 -20.56 -6.18 19.64
CA ILE A 136 -20.30 -4.77 19.99
C ILE A 136 -21.52 -4.16 20.68
N GLU A 137 -22.71 -4.26 20.09
CA GLU A 137 -23.96 -3.77 20.69
C GLU A 137 -24.23 -4.36 22.08
N ALA A 138 -23.91 -5.65 22.26
CA ALA A 138 -24.06 -6.29 23.57
C ALA A 138 -23.07 -5.72 24.60
N LEU A 139 -21.83 -5.42 24.20
CA LEU A 139 -20.83 -4.79 25.08
C LEU A 139 -21.19 -3.34 25.44
N GLU A 140 -21.76 -2.58 24.50
CA GLU A 140 -22.30 -1.24 24.78
C GLU A 140 -23.42 -1.29 25.82
N LYS A 141 -24.34 -2.25 25.68
CA LYS A 141 -25.40 -2.50 26.67
C LYS A 141 -24.82 -2.95 28.02
N ALA A 142 -23.77 -3.79 28.04
CA ALA A 142 -23.08 -4.19 29.26
C ALA A 142 -22.55 -2.96 30.01
N LYS A 143 -21.91 -2.04 29.29
CA LYS A 143 -21.40 -0.77 29.85
C LYS A 143 -22.50 0.12 30.37
N ALA A 144 -23.60 0.26 29.61
CA ALA A 144 -24.75 1.11 30.01
C ALA A 144 -25.38 0.68 31.33
N VAL A 145 -25.33 -0.62 31.67
CA VAL A 145 -25.87 -1.16 32.93
C VAL A 145 -24.81 -1.41 34.01
N ASP A 146 -23.57 -0.91 33.81
CA ASP A 146 -22.44 -1.02 34.75
C ASP A 146 -21.98 0.37 35.25
N PRO A 147 -22.78 1.07 36.09
CA PRO A 147 -22.46 2.43 36.51
C PRO A 147 -21.20 2.53 37.41
N LYS A 148 -20.72 1.39 37.91
CA LYS A 148 -19.51 1.31 38.75
C LYS A 148 -18.26 0.91 37.98
N ASP A 149 -18.35 0.73 36.68
CA ASP A 149 -17.25 0.27 35.81
C ASP A 149 -16.60 -1.05 36.26
N SER A 150 -17.39 -1.88 36.95
CA SER A 150 -16.89 -3.15 37.52
C SER A 150 -16.44 -4.17 36.47
N LYS A 151 -16.88 -3.98 35.22
CA LYS A 151 -16.60 -4.82 34.05
C LYS A 151 -15.83 -4.08 32.94
N ALA A 152 -15.39 -2.85 33.17
CA ALA A 152 -14.75 -2.03 32.14
C ALA A 152 -13.56 -2.74 31.46
N LYS A 153 -12.66 -3.37 32.23
CA LYS A 153 -11.52 -4.11 31.68
C LYS A 153 -11.95 -5.26 30.77
N GLU A 154 -12.91 -6.09 31.23
CA GLU A 154 -13.40 -7.24 30.46
C GLU A 154 -14.09 -6.78 29.16
N ILE A 155 -14.86 -5.70 29.22
CA ILE A 155 -15.52 -5.08 28.05
C ILE A 155 -14.48 -4.58 27.05
N THR A 156 -13.46 -3.83 27.49
CA THR A 156 -12.42 -3.29 26.62
C THR A 156 -11.58 -4.40 25.97
N GLU A 157 -11.20 -5.44 26.72
CA GLU A 157 -10.46 -6.59 26.18
C GLU A 157 -11.27 -7.33 25.10
N MET A 158 -12.59 -7.48 25.30
CA MET A 158 -13.46 -8.07 24.28
C MET A 158 -13.62 -7.19 23.05
N MET A 159 -13.77 -5.87 23.23
CA MET A 159 -13.82 -4.91 22.13
C MET A 159 -12.53 -4.95 21.29
N ASP A 160 -11.38 -5.03 21.97
CA ASP A 160 -10.08 -5.13 21.30
C ASP A 160 -9.94 -6.43 20.49
N ALA A 161 -10.40 -7.55 21.04
CA ALA A 161 -10.44 -8.82 20.33
C ALA A 161 -11.38 -8.77 19.10
N ILE A 162 -12.55 -8.12 19.23
CA ILE A 162 -13.48 -7.94 18.11
C ILE A 162 -12.86 -7.05 17.02
N HIS A 163 -12.21 -5.96 17.41
CA HIS A 163 -11.48 -5.08 16.49
C HIS A 163 -10.43 -5.87 15.69
N GLY A 164 -9.62 -6.71 16.34
CA GLY A 164 -8.65 -7.58 15.67
C GLY A 164 -9.30 -8.57 14.68
N LYS A 165 -10.45 -9.15 15.03
CA LYS A 165 -11.21 -10.07 14.15
C LYS A 165 -11.73 -9.34 12.91
N LEU A 166 -12.32 -8.15 13.07
CA LEU A 166 -12.78 -7.31 11.96
C LEU A 166 -11.64 -6.94 11.03
N SER A 167 -10.47 -6.54 11.58
CA SER A 167 -9.28 -6.19 10.81
C SER A 167 -8.76 -7.38 9.99
N ASN A 168 -8.70 -8.57 10.61
CA ASN A 168 -8.25 -9.78 9.93
C ASN A 168 -9.23 -10.23 8.83
N GLU A 169 -10.53 -10.14 9.05
CA GLU A 169 -11.55 -10.45 8.04
C GLU A 169 -11.47 -9.45 6.88
N ALA A 170 -11.34 -8.16 7.18
CA ALA A 170 -11.17 -7.11 6.17
C ALA A 170 -9.93 -7.36 5.27
N LEU A 171 -8.80 -7.72 5.88
CA LEU A 171 -7.60 -8.07 5.16
C LEU A 171 -7.76 -9.32 4.31
N SER A 172 -8.40 -10.36 4.83
CA SER A 172 -8.65 -11.61 4.09
C SER A 172 -9.52 -11.35 2.86
N GLU A 173 -10.58 -10.53 2.99
CA GLU A 173 -11.44 -10.14 1.86
C GLU A 173 -10.68 -9.26 0.85
N TYR A 174 -9.81 -8.36 1.30
CA TYR A 174 -8.95 -7.58 0.42
C TYR A 174 -8.00 -8.49 -0.38
N LEU A 175 -7.29 -9.40 0.29
CA LEU A 175 -6.36 -10.32 -0.36
C LEU A 175 -7.07 -11.25 -1.37
N ALA A 176 -8.30 -11.62 -1.08
CA ALA A 176 -9.14 -12.40 -2.00
C ALA A 176 -9.67 -11.58 -3.20
N GLY A 177 -9.50 -10.24 -3.21
CA GLY A 177 -10.01 -9.35 -4.25
C GLY A 177 -11.47 -8.91 -4.08
N ASN A 178 -12.08 -9.19 -2.93
CA ASN A 178 -13.46 -8.84 -2.60
C ASN A 178 -13.54 -7.41 -2.04
N PHE A 179 -13.16 -6.42 -2.86
CA PHE A 179 -12.94 -5.03 -2.42
C PHE A 179 -14.16 -4.38 -1.78
N ASP A 180 -15.38 -4.64 -2.26
CA ASP A 180 -16.62 -4.10 -1.67
C ASP A 180 -16.78 -4.52 -0.22
N LYS A 181 -16.66 -5.82 0.06
CA LYS A 181 -16.80 -6.39 1.40
C LYS A 181 -15.62 -5.96 2.29
N ALA A 182 -14.41 -5.94 1.75
CA ALA A 182 -13.22 -5.48 2.45
C ALA A 182 -13.35 -4.01 2.89
N ALA A 183 -13.84 -3.11 2.01
CA ALA A 183 -14.05 -1.71 2.34
C ALA A 183 -15.05 -1.51 3.49
N ASP A 184 -16.14 -2.27 3.49
CA ASP A 184 -17.15 -2.21 4.55
C ASP A 184 -16.61 -2.77 5.89
N LEU A 185 -15.79 -3.81 5.84
CA LEU A 185 -15.15 -4.38 7.03
C LEU A 185 -14.06 -3.47 7.59
N PHE A 186 -13.19 -2.87 6.75
CA PHE A 186 -12.21 -1.88 7.21
C PHE A 186 -12.89 -0.66 7.83
N LYS A 187 -14.01 -0.20 7.25
CA LYS A 187 -14.82 0.86 7.85
C LYS A 187 -15.33 0.47 9.23
N LYS A 188 -15.93 -0.72 9.37
CA LYS A 188 -16.37 -1.25 10.68
C LYS A 188 -15.22 -1.37 11.67
N THR A 189 -14.02 -1.76 11.21
CA THR A 189 -12.82 -1.85 12.06
C THR A 189 -12.44 -0.47 12.58
N SER A 190 -12.38 0.54 11.70
CA SER A 190 -12.09 1.92 12.09
C SER A 190 -13.13 2.50 13.06
N GLU A 191 -14.43 2.23 12.81
CA GLU A 191 -15.53 2.62 13.72
C GLU A 191 -15.44 1.91 15.06
N CYS A 192 -15.10 0.62 15.09
CA CYS A 192 -14.89 -0.14 16.31
C CYS A 192 -13.74 0.44 17.16
N ALA A 193 -12.63 0.83 16.52
CA ALA A 193 -11.51 1.47 17.20
C ALA A 193 -11.92 2.80 17.88
N GLN A 194 -12.73 3.61 17.20
CA GLN A 194 -13.23 4.90 17.68
C GLN A 194 -14.34 4.77 18.72
N ASN A 195 -14.92 3.56 18.89
CA ASN A 195 -15.96 3.35 19.89
C ASN A 195 -15.46 3.73 21.30
N PRO A 196 -16.20 4.48 22.11
CA PRO A 196 -15.79 4.91 23.45
C PRO A 196 -15.34 3.78 24.39
N LEU A 197 -15.80 2.55 24.16
CA LEU A 197 -15.38 1.36 24.93
C LEU A 197 -13.94 0.93 24.64
N LEU A 198 -13.41 1.29 23.48
CA LEU A 198 -12.04 0.99 23.07
C LEU A 198 -11.18 2.26 23.01
N GLY A 199 -11.70 3.35 22.43
CA GLY A 199 -11.09 4.67 22.41
C GLY A 199 -9.71 4.72 21.76
N LYS A 200 -9.48 3.93 20.70
CA LYS A 200 -8.19 3.83 19.98
C LYS A 200 -8.18 4.71 18.74
N THR A 201 -7.04 5.33 18.48
CA THR A 201 -6.73 5.89 17.17
C THR A 201 -6.17 4.76 16.29
N ASP A 202 -6.89 4.43 15.23
CA ASP A 202 -6.47 3.42 14.26
C ASP A 202 -6.28 4.04 12.87
N SER A 203 -5.15 4.73 12.73
CA SER A 203 -4.79 5.39 11.48
C SER A 203 -4.54 4.41 10.34
N THR A 204 -4.06 3.22 10.63
CA THR A 204 -3.78 2.18 9.63
C THR A 204 -5.06 1.67 9.00
N ASN A 205 -6.04 1.19 9.78
CA ASN A 205 -7.30 0.74 9.22
C ASN A 205 -8.12 1.89 8.62
N THR A 206 -8.00 3.13 9.14
CA THR A 206 -8.58 4.33 8.52
C THR A 206 -8.03 4.55 7.11
N TYR A 207 -6.71 4.44 6.93
CA TYR A 207 -6.06 4.55 5.62
C TYR A 207 -6.47 3.41 4.67
N TYR A 208 -6.51 2.16 5.15
CA TYR A 208 -6.98 1.04 4.34
C TYR A 208 -8.46 1.16 3.98
N THR A 209 -9.28 1.72 4.86
CA THR A 209 -10.68 2.03 4.50
C THR A 209 -10.73 2.96 3.30
N ALA A 210 -9.93 4.03 3.28
CA ALA A 210 -9.88 4.96 2.16
C ALA A 210 -9.38 4.27 0.87
N LEU A 211 -8.25 3.57 0.95
CA LEU A 211 -7.62 2.91 -0.18
C LEU A 211 -8.53 1.87 -0.82
N VAL A 212 -9.08 0.96 -0.01
CA VAL A 212 -9.93 -0.15 -0.49
C VAL A 212 -11.29 0.35 -0.94
N SER A 213 -11.83 1.43 -0.32
CA SER A 213 -13.05 2.10 -0.81
C SER A 213 -12.86 2.65 -2.22
N ASN A 214 -11.71 3.24 -2.52
CA ASN A 214 -11.41 3.68 -3.88
C ASN A 214 -11.35 2.49 -4.87
N MET A 215 -10.70 1.39 -4.48
CA MET A 215 -10.64 0.16 -5.29
C MET A 215 -12.03 -0.46 -5.53
N ALA A 216 -12.94 -0.33 -4.56
CA ALA A 216 -14.34 -0.74 -4.66
C ALA A 216 -15.22 0.27 -5.43
N GLY A 217 -14.67 1.38 -5.89
CA GLY A 217 -15.44 2.45 -6.56
C GLY A 217 -16.29 3.33 -5.63
N LYS A 218 -16.16 3.18 -4.30
CA LYS A 218 -16.87 3.99 -3.26
C LYS A 218 -16.10 5.30 -3.02
N LYS A 219 -16.09 6.17 -4.02
CA LYS A 219 -15.22 7.35 -4.09
C LYS A 219 -15.44 8.35 -2.95
N GLU A 220 -16.69 8.64 -2.61
CA GLU A 220 -17.05 9.55 -1.53
C GLU A 220 -16.58 9.01 -0.17
N GLN A 221 -16.73 7.70 0.06
CA GLN A 221 -16.21 7.05 1.26
C GLN A 221 -14.68 7.12 1.31
N ALA A 222 -14.01 6.90 0.18
CA ALA A 222 -12.55 7.02 0.10
C ALA A 222 -12.07 8.41 0.50
N LEU A 223 -12.68 9.47 -0.05
CA LEU A 223 -12.36 10.86 0.27
C LEU A 223 -12.60 11.19 1.76
N ASP A 224 -13.72 10.73 2.33
CA ASP A 224 -14.03 10.93 3.75
C ASP A 224 -12.94 10.33 4.65
N PHE A 225 -12.51 9.11 4.35
CA PHE A 225 -11.48 8.43 5.14
C PHE A 225 -10.07 8.96 4.89
N TYR A 226 -9.73 9.43 3.68
CA TYR A 226 -8.47 10.15 3.47
C TYR A 226 -8.43 11.48 4.25
N LYS A 227 -9.53 12.23 4.33
CA LYS A 227 -9.64 13.44 5.18
C LYS A 227 -9.39 13.09 6.64
N LYS A 228 -10.01 12.01 7.15
CA LYS A 228 -9.74 11.53 8.51
C LYS A 228 -8.26 11.19 8.74
N CYS A 229 -7.56 10.63 7.74
CA CYS A 229 -6.11 10.41 7.83
C CYS A 229 -5.35 11.73 7.98
N ILE A 230 -5.70 12.75 7.18
CA ILE A 230 -5.10 14.08 7.27
C ILE A 230 -5.33 14.70 8.65
N ASP A 231 -6.57 14.65 9.16
CA ASP A 231 -6.96 15.16 10.48
C ASP A 231 -6.20 14.48 11.63
N MET A 232 -5.86 13.20 11.47
CA MET A 232 -5.05 12.44 12.42
C MET A 232 -3.53 12.66 12.24
N GLY A 233 -3.09 13.45 11.26
CA GLY A 233 -1.67 13.61 10.92
C GLY A 233 -1.03 12.36 10.32
N PHE A 234 -1.82 11.45 9.76
CA PHE A 234 -1.35 10.20 9.16
C PHE A 234 -1.26 10.34 7.64
N TYR A 235 -0.07 10.64 7.15
CA TYR A 235 0.15 11.04 5.75
C TYR A 235 0.77 9.95 4.88
N GLN A 236 1.32 8.89 5.45
CA GLN A 236 2.03 7.83 4.70
C GLN A 236 3.10 8.40 3.74
N GLY A 237 3.94 9.33 4.23
CA GLY A 237 4.95 9.97 3.39
C GLY A 237 4.37 10.76 2.21
N GLY A 238 3.13 11.25 2.31
CA GLY A 238 2.44 12.00 1.27
C GLY A 238 1.49 11.18 0.40
N PHE A 239 1.51 9.84 0.48
CA PHE A 239 0.62 8.99 -0.33
C PHE A 239 -0.88 9.26 -0.10
N VAL A 240 -1.28 9.75 1.08
CA VAL A 240 -2.67 10.16 1.34
C VAL A 240 -3.10 11.25 0.36
N PHE A 241 -2.26 12.25 0.11
CA PHE A 241 -2.55 13.35 -0.81
C PHE A 241 -2.62 12.88 -2.27
N SER A 242 -1.63 12.11 -2.72
CA SER A 242 -1.62 11.61 -4.11
C SER A 242 -2.78 10.65 -4.39
N ASN A 243 -3.11 9.75 -3.47
CA ASN A 243 -4.25 8.86 -3.64
C ASN A 243 -5.59 9.62 -3.63
N MET A 244 -5.72 10.64 -2.76
CA MET A 244 -6.91 11.50 -2.73
C MET A 244 -7.07 12.30 -4.02
N ALA A 245 -5.95 12.78 -4.59
CA ALA A 245 -5.93 13.45 -5.89
C ALA A 245 -6.41 12.53 -7.02
N GLU A 246 -5.99 11.25 -7.04
CA GLU A 246 -6.46 10.27 -8.01
C GLU A 246 -7.98 10.03 -7.88
N VAL A 247 -8.54 10.03 -6.67
CA VAL A 247 -9.99 9.95 -6.48
C VAL A 247 -10.67 11.16 -7.10
N TYR A 248 -10.23 12.39 -6.78
CA TYR A 248 -10.80 13.61 -7.36
C TYR A 248 -10.68 13.64 -8.90
N LYS A 249 -9.50 13.25 -9.44
CA LYS A 249 -9.29 13.12 -10.88
C LYS A 249 -10.29 12.15 -11.51
N SER A 250 -10.52 11.01 -10.90
CA SER A 250 -11.48 10.00 -11.38
C SER A 250 -12.95 10.45 -11.30
N MET A 251 -13.26 11.44 -10.43
CA MET A 251 -14.56 12.09 -10.31
C MET A 251 -14.72 13.27 -11.28
N GLY A 252 -13.63 13.70 -11.93
CA GLY A 252 -13.63 14.87 -12.80
C GLY A 252 -13.54 16.22 -12.06
N ASP A 253 -13.30 16.17 -10.74
CA ASP A 253 -13.14 17.39 -9.91
C ASP A 253 -11.69 17.89 -10.00
N LYS A 254 -11.42 18.69 -11.05
CA LYS A 254 -10.08 19.21 -11.34
C LYS A 254 -9.59 20.17 -10.26
N ASP A 255 -10.47 21.02 -9.74
CA ASP A 255 -10.10 22.05 -8.75
C ASP A 255 -9.71 21.39 -7.42
N ALA A 256 -10.48 20.41 -6.94
CA ALA A 256 -10.16 19.67 -5.74
C ALA A 256 -8.89 18.81 -5.93
N CYS A 257 -8.69 18.21 -7.12
CA CYS A 257 -7.48 17.45 -7.44
C CYS A 257 -6.23 18.34 -7.33
N LYS A 258 -6.28 19.54 -7.91
CA LYS A 258 -5.19 20.51 -7.83
C LYS A 258 -4.91 20.94 -6.39
N ALA A 259 -5.95 21.35 -5.68
CA ALA A 259 -5.80 21.87 -4.32
C ALA A 259 -5.15 20.86 -3.39
N ILE A 260 -5.55 19.58 -3.46
CA ILE A 260 -4.97 18.54 -2.60
C ILE A 260 -3.53 18.18 -2.98
N LEU A 261 -3.18 18.25 -4.27
CA LEU A 261 -1.81 18.06 -4.72
C LEU A 261 -0.90 19.21 -4.29
N GLU A 262 -1.36 20.47 -4.40
CA GLU A 262 -0.63 21.64 -3.92
C GLU A 262 -0.40 21.57 -2.39
N GLU A 263 -1.41 21.22 -1.62
CA GLU A 263 -1.28 21.02 -0.17
C GLU A 263 -0.27 19.90 0.14
N GLY A 264 -0.37 18.78 -0.57
CA GLY A 264 0.53 17.65 -0.42
C GLY A 264 1.97 18.02 -0.78
N PHE A 265 2.17 18.79 -1.84
CA PHE A 265 3.49 19.22 -2.27
C PHE A 265 4.19 20.13 -1.25
N VAL A 266 3.47 21.07 -0.63
CA VAL A 266 4.01 21.92 0.44
C VAL A 266 4.51 21.10 1.64
N LYS A 267 3.83 19.99 1.96
CA LYS A 267 4.17 19.12 3.10
C LYS A 267 5.19 18.03 2.75
N PHE A 268 5.18 17.55 1.50
CA PHE A 268 5.98 16.41 1.04
C PHE A 268 6.54 16.68 -0.37
N PRO A 269 7.43 17.68 -0.51
CA PRO A 269 7.94 18.09 -1.82
C PRO A 269 8.72 16.99 -2.54
N GLU A 270 9.32 16.04 -1.80
CA GLU A 270 10.03 14.89 -2.36
C GLU A 270 9.12 13.74 -2.81
N ASN A 271 7.82 13.80 -2.54
CA ASN A 271 6.92 12.73 -2.97
C ASN A 271 6.67 12.79 -4.49
N SER A 272 7.27 11.83 -5.20
CA SER A 272 7.23 11.77 -6.67
C SER A 272 5.80 11.65 -7.24
N ASN A 273 4.87 10.98 -6.52
CA ASN A 273 3.50 10.82 -7.00
C ASN A 273 2.73 12.14 -6.95
N ILE A 274 2.93 12.93 -5.89
CA ILE A 274 2.35 14.28 -5.78
C ILE A 274 2.90 15.16 -6.90
N LEU A 275 4.21 15.15 -7.11
CA LEU A 275 4.85 15.93 -8.14
C LEU A 275 4.35 15.55 -9.54
N ILE A 276 4.37 14.26 -9.87
CA ILE A 276 3.86 13.77 -11.17
C ILE A 276 2.39 14.15 -11.32
N GLY A 277 1.61 14.03 -10.24
CA GLY A 277 0.21 14.46 -10.23
C GLY A 277 0.03 15.92 -10.58
N LEU A 278 0.84 16.83 -9.97
CA LEU A 278 0.84 18.26 -10.26
C LEU A 278 1.26 18.57 -11.71
N ILE A 279 2.37 18.01 -12.16
CA ILE A 279 2.86 18.20 -13.52
C ILE A 279 1.79 17.78 -14.53
N ASN A 280 1.23 16.58 -14.38
CA ASN A 280 0.18 16.08 -15.26
C ASN A 280 -1.07 16.98 -15.20
N HIS A 281 -1.45 17.45 -13.99
CA HIS A 281 -2.60 18.33 -13.84
C HIS A 281 -2.42 19.63 -14.66
N TYR A 282 -1.26 20.29 -14.53
CA TYR A 282 -0.97 21.53 -15.26
C TYR A 282 -0.92 21.31 -16.78
N ILE A 283 -0.29 20.20 -17.24
CA ILE A 283 -0.20 19.86 -18.66
C ILE A 283 -1.57 19.49 -19.24
N ASP A 284 -2.29 18.55 -18.61
CA ASP A 284 -3.58 18.03 -19.10
C ASP A 284 -4.66 19.13 -19.18
N ASN A 285 -4.58 20.13 -18.28
CA ASN A 285 -5.53 21.25 -18.24
C ASN A 285 -5.02 22.48 -18.99
N GLN A 286 -3.84 22.43 -19.64
CA GLN A 286 -3.21 23.56 -20.35
C GLN A 286 -3.08 24.80 -19.44
N GLU A 287 -2.81 24.57 -18.15
CA GLU A 287 -2.59 25.64 -17.19
C GLU A 287 -1.16 26.18 -17.28
N ASP A 288 -0.97 27.40 -16.81
CA ASP A 288 0.35 28.03 -16.74
C ASP A 288 1.25 27.29 -15.74
N THR A 289 2.28 26.59 -16.25
CA THR A 289 3.28 25.91 -15.45
C THR A 289 4.13 26.88 -14.61
N GLY A 290 4.04 28.18 -14.86
CA GLY A 290 4.69 29.20 -14.06
C GLY A 290 4.35 29.12 -12.58
N LYS A 291 3.10 28.78 -12.25
CA LYS A 291 2.67 28.56 -10.84
C LYS A 291 3.38 27.39 -10.17
N LEU A 292 3.66 26.32 -10.92
CA LEU A 292 4.41 25.18 -10.38
C LEU A 292 5.85 25.59 -10.07
N PHE A 293 6.47 26.40 -10.93
CA PHE A 293 7.79 26.96 -10.65
C PHE A 293 7.78 27.93 -9.45
N GLU A 294 6.74 28.77 -9.30
CA GLU A 294 6.59 29.63 -8.12
C GLU A 294 6.52 28.81 -6.81
N LEU A 295 5.78 27.70 -6.79
CA LEU A 295 5.73 26.79 -5.63
C LEU A 295 7.10 26.16 -5.33
N LEU A 296 7.80 25.69 -6.38
CA LEU A 296 9.14 25.10 -6.25
C LEU A 296 10.15 26.13 -5.73
N HIS A 297 10.17 27.33 -6.29
CA HIS A 297 11.08 28.40 -5.89
C HIS A 297 10.79 28.84 -4.44
N SER A 298 9.51 28.96 -4.07
CA SER A 298 9.15 29.27 -2.67
C SER A 298 9.62 28.18 -1.70
N ALA A 299 9.52 26.89 -2.07
CA ALA A 299 10.03 25.80 -1.26
C ALA A 299 11.58 25.81 -1.17
N GLN A 300 12.27 26.14 -2.26
CA GLN A 300 13.73 26.29 -2.29
C GLN A 300 14.22 27.48 -1.45
N GLU A 301 13.47 28.58 -1.41
CA GLU A 301 13.77 29.72 -0.52
C GLU A 301 13.65 29.36 0.95
N LEU A 302 12.65 28.53 1.31
CA LEU A 302 12.44 28.05 2.69
C LEU A 302 13.48 27.02 3.12
N ASP A 303 13.89 26.12 2.20
CA ASP A 303 14.91 25.11 2.46
C ASP A 303 15.94 25.02 1.32
N PRO A 304 16.88 25.98 1.27
CA PRO A 304 17.87 26.07 0.17
C PRO A 304 18.92 24.96 0.17
N LYS A 305 18.96 24.14 1.23
CA LYS A 305 19.87 22.98 1.33
C LYS A 305 19.21 21.66 0.95
N ASN A 306 17.96 21.70 0.56
CA ASN A 306 17.22 20.51 0.15
C ASN A 306 17.48 20.19 -1.32
N ALA A 307 18.42 19.30 -1.58
CA ALA A 307 18.80 18.88 -2.92
C ALA A 307 17.63 18.27 -3.70
N SER A 308 16.63 17.70 -3.02
CA SER A 308 15.48 17.08 -3.67
C SER A 308 14.60 18.11 -4.40
N LEU A 309 14.51 19.35 -3.92
CA LEU A 309 13.74 20.41 -4.58
C LEU A 309 14.30 20.79 -5.96
N PHE A 310 15.62 20.83 -6.08
CA PHE A 310 16.29 21.07 -7.37
C PHE A 310 16.17 19.88 -8.31
N TYR A 311 16.26 18.66 -7.77
CA TYR A 311 15.97 17.45 -8.54
C TYR A 311 14.55 17.45 -9.09
N VAL A 312 13.58 17.84 -8.27
CA VAL A 312 12.18 17.97 -8.64
C VAL A 312 11.98 19.00 -9.75
N GLU A 313 12.61 20.17 -9.65
CA GLU A 313 12.57 21.20 -10.70
C GLU A 313 13.19 20.68 -12.00
N GLY A 314 14.27 19.91 -11.91
CA GLY A 314 14.85 19.21 -13.07
C GLY A 314 13.86 18.25 -13.73
N ASN A 315 13.08 17.53 -12.95
CA ASN A 315 12.01 16.65 -13.47
C ASN A 315 10.90 17.44 -14.18
N VAL A 316 10.52 18.61 -13.66
CA VAL A 316 9.54 19.49 -14.34
C VAL A 316 10.07 19.92 -15.69
N TYR A 317 11.29 20.47 -15.76
CA TYR A 317 11.91 20.87 -17.03
C TYR A 317 12.04 19.70 -18.01
N LYS A 318 12.42 18.50 -17.52
CA LYS A 318 12.49 17.28 -18.34
C LYS A 318 11.13 16.95 -18.97
N GLN A 319 10.06 17.01 -18.22
CA GLN A 319 8.70 16.75 -18.73
C GLN A 319 8.22 17.81 -19.74
N LEU A 320 8.67 19.06 -19.60
CA LEU A 320 8.42 20.13 -20.55
C LEU A 320 9.32 20.06 -21.79
N GLY A 321 10.24 19.09 -21.86
CA GLY A 321 11.19 18.94 -22.97
C GLY A 321 12.37 19.93 -22.91
N ASP A 322 12.51 20.72 -21.84
CA ASP A 322 13.61 21.66 -21.65
C ASP A 322 14.84 20.95 -21.05
N VAL A 323 15.56 20.26 -21.93
CA VAL A 323 16.74 19.46 -21.56
C VAL A 323 17.84 20.31 -20.92
N GLU A 324 18.01 21.57 -21.35
CA GLU A 324 19.06 22.44 -20.83
C GLU A 324 18.82 22.82 -19.38
N ASN A 325 17.62 23.31 -19.07
CA ASN A 325 17.27 23.68 -17.69
C ASN A 325 17.14 22.46 -16.80
N ALA A 326 16.63 21.33 -17.30
CA ALA A 326 16.64 20.07 -16.57
C ALA A 326 18.07 19.66 -16.13
N ALA A 327 19.05 19.71 -17.06
CA ALA A 327 20.45 19.40 -16.75
C ALA A 327 21.04 20.36 -15.70
N LYS A 328 20.73 21.67 -15.79
CA LYS A 328 21.17 22.66 -14.78
C LYS A 328 20.64 22.33 -13.39
N MET A 329 19.36 21.98 -13.29
CA MET A 329 18.73 21.70 -11.99
C MET A 329 19.22 20.38 -11.38
N TYR A 330 19.42 19.33 -12.16
CA TYR A 330 20.04 18.09 -11.65
C TYR A 330 21.49 18.31 -11.19
N THR A 331 22.25 19.14 -11.91
CA THR A 331 23.59 19.53 -11.49
C THR A 331 23.54 20.32 -10.19
N LYS A 332 22.62 21.30 -10.08
CA LYS A 332 22.41 22.10 -8.86
C LYS A 332 22.04 21.24 -7.68
N SER A 333 21.16 20.24 -7.86
CA SER A 333 20.83 19.25 -6.84
C SER A 333 22.08 18.56 -6.28
N SER A 334 23.00 18.13 -7.17
CA SER A 334 24.27 17.50 -6.78
C SER A 334 25.26 18.45 -6.09
N GLU A 335 25.22 19.73 -6.41
CA GLU A 335 26.01 20.79 -5.76
C GLU A 335 25.51 21.09 -4.35
N VAL A 336 24.19 21.12 -4.15
CA VAL A 336 23.53 21.42 -2.88
C VAL A 336 23.79 20.31 -1.86
N ASP A 337 23.64 19.04 -2.26
CA ASP A 337 24.04 17.90 -1.47
C ASP A 337 24.84 16.88 -2.33
N PRO A 338 26.18 16.87 -2.19
CA PRO A 338 27.01 15.91 -2.91
C PRO A 338 26.72 14.43 -2.61
N ASN A 339 25.98 14.10 -1.54
CA ASN A 339 25.58 12.73 -1.20
C ASN A 339 24.20 12.35 -1.76
N TYR A 340 23.43 13.32 -2.25
CA TYR A 340 22.13 13.05 -2.82
C TYR A 340 22.26 12.35 -4.17
N VAL A 341 21.84 11.07 -4.20
CA VAL A 341 22.06 10.17 -5.36
C VAL A 341 21.19 10.54 -6.57
N PHE A 342 20.01 11.13 -6.34
CA PHE A 342 19.05 11.35 -7.42
C PHE A 342 19.40 12.53 -8.34
N GLY A 343 20.23 13.48 -7.89
CA GLY A 343 20.76 14.55 -8.75
C GLY A 343 21.55 13.98 -9.94
N PRO A 344 22.67 13.28 -9.71
CA PRO A 344 23.43 12.68 -10.81
C PRO A 344 22.66 11.58 -11.54
N LEU A 345 21.80 10.79 -10.86
CA LEU A 345 20.96 9.80 -11.50
C LEU A 345 20.01 10.46 -12.52
N GLY A 346 19.33 11.55 -12.13
CA GLY A 346 18.43 12.30 -13.03
C GLY A 346 19.15 12.85 -14.25
N LEU A 347 20.37 13.37 -14.06
CA LEU A 347 21.21 13.88 -15.16
C LEU A 347 21.63 12.77 -16.13
N GLY A 348 22.05 11.61 -15.62
CA GLY A 348 22.38 10.44 -16.42
C GLY A 348 21.20 9.94 -17.25
N ILE A 349 20.03 9.80 -16.63
CA ILE A 349 18.79 9.40 -17.30
C ILE A 349 18.38 10.44 -18.36
N LEU A 350 18.51 11.74 -18.08
CA LEU A 350 18.19 12.80 -19.03
C LEU A 350 19.00 12.67 -20.33
N TYR A 351 20.31 12.47 -20.22
CA TYR A 351 21.17 12.31 -21.40
C TYR A 351 20.93 10.96 -22.09
N TYR A 352 20.66 9.90 -21.34
CA TYR A 352 20.35 8.60 -21.92
C TYR A 352 19.06 8.63 -22.72
N ASP A 353 17.99 9.22 -22.18
CA ASP A 353 16.70 9.38 -22.87
C ASP A 353 16.88 10.21 -24.15
N LYS A 354 17.63 11.34 -24.08
CA LYS A 354 17.96 12.14 -25.27
C LYS A 354 18.73 11.31 -26.32
N ALA A 355 19.64 10.45 -25.90
CA ALA A 355 20.38 9.58 -26.79
C ALA A 355 19.46 8.57 -27.49
N ILE A 356 18.46 8.01 -26.80
CA ILE A 356 17.44 7.13 -27.39
C ILE A 356 16.61 7.87 -28.44
N ASP A 357 16.22 9.13 -28.16
CA ASP A 357 15.50 9.95 -29.15
C ASP A 357 16.34 10.21 -30.41
N ILE A 358 17.64 10.48 -30.25
CA ILE A 358 18.56 10.65 -31.39
C ILE A 358 18.71 9.32 -32.14
N GLN A 359 18.83 8.19 -31.45
CA GLN A 359 18.91 6.87 -32.06
C GLN A 359 17.67 6.57 -32.92
N THR A 360 16.50 6.91 -32.39
CA THR A 360 15.23 6.73 -33.12
C THR A 360 15.24 7.57 -34.41
N LYS A 361 15.62 8.85 -34.33
CA LYS A 361 15.75 9.70 -35.50
C LYS A 361 16.78 9.18 -36.53
N ALA A 362 17.91 8.68 -36.03
CA ALA A 362 18.93 8.09 -36.91
C ALA A 362 18.41 6.84 -37.63
N SER A 363 17.60 6.02 -36.98
CA SER A 363 17.03 4.81 -37.60
C SER A 363 16.04 5.09 -38.74
N GLU A 364 15.46 6.28 -38.78
CA GLU A 364 14.51 6.74 -39.79
C GLU A 364 15.16 7.63 -40.89
N GLU A 365 16.43 8.05 -40.70
CA GLU A 365 17.12 8.94 -41.62
C GLU A 365 17.64 8.15 -42.85
N LEU A 366 17.32 8.65 -44.04
CA LEU A 366 17.69 8.04 -45.30
C LEU A 366 18.92 8.75 -45.99
N ASP A 367 19.30 9.91 -45.52
CA ASP A 367 20.48 10.62 -46.01
C ASP A 367 21.71 10.19 -45.22
N ASP A 368 22.71 9.63 -45.89
CA ASP A 368 23.91 9.08 -45.23
C ASP A 368 24.65 10.14 -44.40
N ASN A 369 24.77 11.39 -44.87
CA ASN A 369 25.48 12.43 -44.15
C ASN A 369 24.76 12.83 -42.85
N LYS A 370 23.43 12.92 -42.92
CA LYS A 370 22.60 13.20 -41.73
C LYS A 370 22.61 12.03 -40.77
N TYR A 371 22.54 10.81 -41.29
CA TYR A 371 22.66 9.61 -40.47
C TYR A 371 23.98 9.61 -39.67
N TYR A 372 25.13 9.83 -40.33
CA TYR A 372 26.42 9.87 -39.63
C TYR A 372 26.49 11.01 -38.64
N ALA A 373 25.88 12.16 -38.94
CA ALA A 373 25.82 13.28 -37.99
C ALA A 373 25.01 12.93 -36.75
N LEU A 374 23.85 12.25 -36.92
CA LEU A 374 23.02 11.76 -35.78
C LEU A 374 23.72 10.69 -34.97
N VAL A 375 24.45 9.76 -35.62
CA VAL A 375 25.26 8.73 -34.90
C VAL A 375 26.33 9.37 -34.04
N LYS A 376 27.00 10.40 -34.57
CA LYS A 376 28.00 11.17 -33.82
C LYS A 376 27.37 11.89 -32.63
N GLU A 377 26.24 12.58 -32.83
CA GLU A 377 25.50 13.25 -31.75
C GLU A 377 25.00 12.27 -30.68
N LEU A 378 24.53 11.09 -31.09
CA LEU A 378 24.16 9.99 -30.18
C LEU A 378 25.30 9.60 -29.27
N ASP A 379 26.47 9.32 -29.85
CA ASP A 379 27.64 8.89 -29.10
C ASP A 379 28.14 9.98 -28.14
N GLU A 380 28.19 11.26 -28.59
CA GLU A 380 28.55 12.42 -27.74
C GLU A 380 27.53 12.63 -26.59
N THR A 381 26.26 12.32 -26.83
CA THR A 381 25.21 12.42 -25.81
C THR A 381 25.32 11.31 -24.79
N LEU A 382 25.63 10.09 -25.21
CA LEU A 382 25.88 8.96 -24.30
C LEU A 382 27.13 9.18 -23.45
N GLU A 383 28.21 9.78 -24.01
CA GLU A 383 29.40 10.14 -23.22
C GLU A 383 29.08 11.07 -22.06
N LYS A 384 28.14 12.04 -22.25
CA LYS A 384 27.68 12.95 -21.18
C LYS A 384 26.92 12.24 -20.06
N ALA A 385 26.39 11.06 -20.29
CA ALA A 385 25.66 10.29 -19.29
C ALA A 385 26.61 9.46 -18.38
N ILE A 386 27.86 9.22 -18.81
CA ILE A 386 28.81 8.35 -18.10
C ILE A 386 29.10 8.86 -16.68
N ASP A 387 29.67 10.06 -16.56
CA ASP A 387 30.06 10.62 -15.25
C ASP A 387 28.89 10.74 -14.28
N PRO A 388 27.69 11.20 -14.68
CA PRO A 388 26.52 11.17 -13.84
C PRO A 388 26.13 9.78 -13.33
N PHE A 389 26.11 8.78 -14.19
CA PHE A 389 25.77 7.41 -13.76
C PHE A 389 26.87 6.80 -12.88
N GLU A 390 28.15 7.01 -13.16
CA GLU A 390 29.25 6.58 -12.30
C GLU A 390 29.14 7.22 -10.90
N ALA A 391 28.82 8.52 -10.84
CA ALA A 391 28.59 9.21 -9.58
C ALA A 391 27.37 8.65 -8.81
N ALA A 392 26.27 8.33 -9.49
CA ALA A 392 25.08 7.72 -8.88
C ALA A 392 25.40 6.31 -8.37
N PHE A 393 26.10 5.49 -9.17
CA PHE A 393 26.51 4.14 -8.78
C PHE A 393 27.38 4.14 -7.52
N ALA A 394 28.36 5.05 -7.46
CA ALA A 394 29.28 5.14 -6.33
C ALA A 394 28.61 5.63 -5.02
N LYS A 395 27.56 6.43 -5.12
CA LYS A 395 26.89 7.05 -3.97
C LYS A 395 25.80 6.16 -3.36
N THR A 396 25.12 5.35 -4.16
CA THR A 396 24.01 4.56 -3.63
C THR A 396 24.47 3.30 -2.90
N GLN A 397 23.81 2.98 -1.76
CA GLN A 397 23.94 1.73 -1.05
C GLN A 397 22.79 0.75 -1.37
N ASP A 398 21.79 1.20 -2.10
CA ASP A 398 20.67 0.38 -2.54
C ASP A 398 21.12 -0.52 -3.71
N LYS A 399 21.11 -1.81 -3.49
CA LYS A 399 21.55 -2.81 -4.48
C LYS A 399 20.67 -2.87 -5.71
N GLU A 400 19.36 -2.61 -5.58
CA GLU A 400 18.42 -2.57 -6.71
C GLU A 400 18.74 -1.36 -7.60
N LEU A 401 18.96 -0.21 -6.97
CA LEU A 401 19.35 1.00 -7.70
C LEU A 401 20.74 0.87 -8.32
N GLN A 402 21.72 0.27 -7.62
CA GLN A 402 23.04 -0.02 -8.19
C GLN A 402 22.91 -0.92 -9.42
N GLY A 403 22.08 -1.96 -9.37
CA GLY A 403 21.82 -2.84 -10.51
C GLY A 403 21.26 -2.09 -11.70
N ALA A 404 20.26 -1.23 -11.47
CA ALA A 404 19.67 -0.42 -12.53
C ALA A 404 20.70 0.53 -13.19
N VAL A 405 21.53 1.19 -12.39
CA VAL A 405 22.58 2.09 -12.91
C VAL A 405 23.68 1.31 -13.63
N ALA A 406 24.07 0.14 -13.11
CA ALA A 406 25.05 -0.73 -13.77
C ALA A 406 24.57 -1.19 -15.16
N GLU A 407 23.27 -1.42 -15.34
CA GLU A 407 22.69 -1.77 -16.65
C GLU A 407 22.86 -0.63 -17.65
N TYR A 408 22.63 0.63 -17.26
CA TYR A 408 22.89 1.79 -18.11
C TYR A 408 24.37 1.90 -18.46
N LEU A 409 25.26 1.84 -17.48
CA LEU A 409 26.71 1.94 -17.69
C LEU A 409 27.26 0.83 -18.59
N LYS A 410 26.83 -0.42 -18.37
CA LYS A 410 27.17 -1.55 -19.24
C LYS A 410 26.82 -1.27 -20.70
N ASN A 411 25.60 -0.81 -20.94
CA ASN A 411 25.10 -0.57 -22.29
C ASN A 411 25.80 0.61 -22.96
N ILE A 412 26.06 1.70 -22.23
CA ILE A 412 26.77 2.89 -22.74
C ILE A 412 28.22 2.50 -23.11
N TYR A 413 28.95 1.85 -22.19
CA TYR A 413 30.32 1.45 -22.43
C TYR A 413 30.45 0.42 -23.56
N PHE A 414 29.50 -0.52 -23.67
CA PHE A 414 29.45 -1.46 -24.79
C PHE A 414 29.24 -0.74 -26.12
N ARG A 415 28.35 0.22 -26.18
CA ARG A 415 28.11 1.03 -27.39
C ARG A 415 29.33 1.82 -27.81
N LEU A 416 30.02 2.43 -26.85
CA LEU A 416 31.16 3.33 -27.09
C LEU A 416 32.53 2.64 -27.11
N ARG A 417 32.59 1.28 -27.04
CA ARG A 417 33.83 0.50 -26.89
C ARG A 417 34.90 0.78 -27.95
N ASP A 418 34.49 1.13 -29.16
CA ASP A 418 35.43 1.42 -30.27
C ASP A 418 36.07 2.81 -30.17
N LYS A 419 35.54 3.69 -29.28
CA LYS A 419 36.07 5.04 -29.05
C LYS A 419 37.22 5.08 -28.04
N ASN A 420 37.16 4.21 -27.03
CA ASN A 420 38.15 4.14 -25.98
C ASN A 420 38.41 2.65 -25.61
N PRO A 421 39.70 2.17 -25.67
CA PRO A 421 40.04 0.79 -25.35
C PRO A 421 39.64 0.33 -23.93
N GLU A 422 39.46 1.28 -22.97
CA GLU A 422 39.06 0.99 -21.61
C GLU A 422 37.54 0.67 -21.49
N TYR A 423 36.75 1.13 -22.43
CA TYR A 423 35.29 1.00 -22.36
C TYR A 423 34.81 -0.44 -22.47
N GLU A 424 35.53 -1.30 -23.21
CA GLU A 424 35.23 -2.73 -23.25
C GLU A 424 35.42 -3.39 -21.88
N ALA A 425 36.49 -3.02 -21.16
CA ALA A 425 36.78 -3.54 -19.83
C ALA A 425 35.75 -3.04 -18.80
N LEU A 426 35.32 -1.76 -18.91
CA LEU A 426 34.30 -1.17 -18.05
C LEU A 426 32.92 -1.81 -18.29
N SER A 427 32.54 -2.06 -19.55
CA SER A 427 31.31 -2.79 -19.85
C SER A 427 31.30 -4.18 -19.19
N LYS A 428 32.41 -4.94 -19.31
CA LYS A 428 32.54 -6.26 -18.65
C LYS A 428 32.51 -6.17 -17.12
N LYS A 429 33.07 -5.11 -16.52
CA LYS A 429 33.01 -4.86 -15.07
C LYS A 429 31.56 -4.76 -14.60
N TYR A 430 30.73 -3.97 -15.28
CA TYR A 430 29.33 -3.81 -14.89
C TYR A 430 28.50 -5.05 -15.22
N GLU A 431 28.84 -5.80 -16.28
CA GLU A 431 28.23 -7.09 -16.55
C GLU A 431 28.50 -8.12 -15.44
N ALA A 432 29.75 -8.20 -14.94
CA ALA A 432 30.14 -9.07 -13.81
C ALA A 432 29.38 -8.67 -12.53
N PHE A 433 29.33 -7.37 -12.23
CA PHE A 433 28.54 -6.86 -11.10
C PHE A 433 27.06 -7.32 -11.15
N LEU A 434 26.43 -7.24 -12.32
CA LEU A 434 25.03 -7.68 -12.53
C LEU A 434 24.83 -9.20 -12.35
N LYS A 435 25.87 -10.00 -12.60
CA LYS A 435 25.88 -11.46 -12.39
C LYS A 435 26.20 -11.85 -10.95
N GLY A 436 26.62 -10.91 -10.11
CA GLY A 436 27.05 -11.15 -8.73
C GLY A 436 28.45 -11.77 -8.62
N GLU A 437 29.32 -11.53 -9.61
CA GLU A 437 30.70 -11.98 -9.73
C GLU A 437 31.70 -10.96 -9.15
#